data_9e1f68243b8acd6b4b05dab794bfdfb7
#
_entry.id   9e1f68243b8acd6b4b05dab794bfdfb7
#
_cell.length_a   1.000
_cell.length_b   1.000
_cell.length_c   1.000
_cell.angle_alpha   90.00
_cell.angle_beta   90.00
_cell.angle_gamma   90.00
#
_symmetry.space_group_name_H-M   'P 1'
#
loop_
_entity.id
_entity.type
_entity.pdbx_description
1 polymer ?
#
loop_
_entity_poly.entity_id
_entity_poly.type
_entity_poly.pdbx_seq_one_letter_code
_entity_poly.pdbx_strand_id
1 'polypeptide(L)'
;MHRFSLTLVPALILCAACSAAQASEKVVPAAGIDPPASGKQVAVLAGGCFWGLEAVFERLKGVDNVVSGYAGGARKDASYERVSTESTKHAEAVRITYDPKVISYGTLLRVYFSVAHDPTQLNRQGPDVGPSYRSAIFPQNEAQTRVARAYIAQLSAAHAFPRPIVTRIEAGPFFAAEDYHQDFMRRNPHHPYIMVHDVPKVRALSQLLPRLVKA
;
A
#
# COMPACT_ATOMS: atom_id res chain seq x y z
N MET A 1 6.81 74.05 -3.49
CA MET A 1 5.70 73.05 -3.61
C MET A 1 6.29 71.79 -4.23
N HIS A 2 6.69 70.83 -3.40
CA HIS A 2 7.27 69.56 -3.86
C HIS A 2 6.23 68.48 -3.68
N ARG A 3 5.80 67.87 -4.81
CA ARG A 3 4.88 66.73 -4.81
C ARG A 3 5.70 65.43 -4.71
N PHE A 4 5.55 64.73 -3.63
CA PHE A 4 6.05 63.34 -3.50
C PHE A 4 5.04 62.40 -4.14
N SER A 5 5.45 61.72 -5.22
CA SER A 5 4.69 60.60 -5.81
C SER A 5 5.06 59.34 -5.06
N LEU A 6 4.08 58.76 -4.39
CA LEU A 6 4.23 57.43 -3.74
C LEU A 6 3.92 56.34 -4.78
N THR A 7 4.92 55.65 -5.23
CA THR A 7 4.77 54.45 -6.08
C THR A 7 4.47 53.23 -5.23
N LEU A 8 3.24 52.74 -5.34
CA LEU A 8 2.84 51.49 -4.72
C LEU A 8 3.40 50.31 -5.53
N VAL A 9 4.28 49.51 -4.94
CA VAL A 9 4.76 48.25 -5.51
C VAL A 9 3.83 47.12 -5.02
N PRO A 10 3.15 46.40 -5.91
CA PRO A 10 2.34 45.25 -5.48
C PRO A 10 3.26 44.10 -5.08
N ALA A 11 3.19 43.69 -3.83
CA ALA A 11 3.82 42.48 -3.34
C ALA A 11 3.12 41.26 -3.93
N LEU A 12 3.78 40.57 -4.87
CA LEU A 12 3.34 39.27 -5.37
C LEU A 12 3.54 38.24 -4.26
N ILE A 13 2.44 37.85 -3.60
CA ILE A 13 2.44 36.72 -2.67
C ILE A 13 2.51 35.43 -3.51
N LEU A 14 3.71 34.86 -3.61
CA LEU A 14 3.93 33.53 -4.20
C LEU A 14 3.39 32.50 -3.21
N CYS A 15 2.13 32.07 -3.40
CA CYS A 15 1.62 30.88 -2.73
C CYS A 15 2.41 29.67 -3.24
N ALA A 16 3.41 29.27 -2.49
CA ALA A 16 4.04 27.96 -2.64
C ALA A 16 2.98 26.91 -2.25
N ALA A 17 2.25 26.40 -3.25
CA ALA A 17 1.45 25.20 -3.08
C ALA A 17 2.41 24.07 -2.66
N CYS A 18 2.39 23.68 -1.40
CA CYS A 18 2.95 22.42 -0.94
C CYS A 18 2.18 21.30 -1.64
N SER A 19 2.62 20.91 -2.83
CA SER A 19 2.27 19.64 -3.42
C SER A 19 2.82 18.57 -2.49
N ALA A 20 1.96 18.01 -1.65
CA ALA A 20 2.27 16.74 -1.01
C ALA A 20 2.65 15.80 -2.15
N ALA A 21 3.92 15.38 -2.19
CA ALA A 21 4.43 14.47 -3.20
C ALA A 21 3.62 13.16 -3.07
N GLN A 22 2.57 13.03 -3.86
CA GLN A 22 1.92 11.75 -4.11
C GLN A 22 3.00 10.84 -4.67
N ALA A 23 3.15 9.66 -4.08
CA ALA A 23 4.01 8.63 -4.65
C ALA A 23 3.64 8.51 -6.13
N SER A 24 4.61 8.70 -7.01
CA SER A 24 4.36 8.58 -8.44
C SER A 24 4.07 7.11 -8.71
N GLU A 25 2.78 6.79 -8.80
CA GLU A 25 2.31 5.47 -9.19
C GLU A 25 2.93 5.13 -10.54
N LYS A 26 3.76 4.11 -10.55
CA LYS A 26 4.46 3.66 -11.75
C LYS A 26 4.58 2.16 -11.77
N VAL A 27 4.53 1.57 -12.95
CA VAL A 27 4.77 0.15 -13.09
C VAL A 27 6.24 -0.15 -12.82
N VAL A 28 6.51 -0.91 -11.75
CA VAL A 28 7.84 -1.45 -11.49
C VAL A 28 8.10 -2.70 -12.34
N PRO A 29 9.37 -3.07 -12.60
CA PRO A 29 9.72 -4.30 -13.32
C PRO A 29 9.08 -5.55 -12.69
N ALA A 30 8.84 -6.59 -13.48
CA ALA A 30 8.40 -7.87 -12.94
C ALA A 30 9.47 -8.51 -12.03
N ALA A 31 9.05 -9.34 -11.08
CA ALA A 31 9.98 -10.08 -10.24
C ALA A 31 10.82 -11.05 -11.09
N GLY A 32 12.14 -10.98 -10.92
CA GLY A 32 13.07 -11.87 -11.62
C GLY A 32 13.05 -13.31 -11.10
N ILE A 33 12.59 -13.49 -9.86
CA ILE A 33 12.38 -14.82 -9.24
C ILE A 33 10.91 -14.90 -8.84
N ASP A 34 10.18 -15.83 -9.45
CA ASP A 34 8.74 -16.04 -9.21
C ASP A 34 8.38 -17.49 -9.53
N PRO A 35 8.79 -18.44 -8.69
CA PRO A 35 8.59 -19.86 -8.95
C PRO A 35 7.09 -20.21 -8.93
N PRO A 36 6.66 -21.15 -9.80
CA PRO A 36 5.29 -21.62 -9.79
C PRO A 36 4.92 -22.25 -8.44
N ALA A 37 3.68 -22.08 -8.05
CA ALA A 37 3.10 -22.71 -6.86
C ALA A 37 1.84 -23.49 -7.27
N SER A 38 1.40 -24.43 -6.43
CA SER A 38 0.21 -25.24 -6.64
C SER A 38 -0.79 -25.04 -5.53
N GLY A 39 -2.07 -25.24 -5.84
CA GLY A 39 -3.18 -25.02 -4.92
C GLY A 39 -3.36 -23.54 -4.58
N LYS A 40 -4.45 -23.22 -3.91
CA LYS A 40 -4.67 -21.86 -3.42
C LYS A 40 -3.58 -21.43 -2.45
N GLN A 41 -3.12 -20.23 -2.61
CA GLN A 41 -2.05 -19.63 -1.80
C GLN A 41 -2.59 -18.43 -1.02
N VAL A 42 -1.85 -18.05 0.02
CA VAL A 42 -2.12 -16.85 0.83
C VAL A 42 -0.91 -15.92 0.78
N ALA A 43 -1.15 -14.63 0.64
CA ALA A 43 -0.16 -13.57 0.86
C ALA A 43 -0.67 -12.62 1.95
N VAL A 44 0.24 -12.07 2.77
CA VAL A 44 -0.10 -11.05 3.77
C VAL A 44 0.81 -9.85 3.57
N LEU A 45 0.20 -8.69 3.30
CA LEU A 45 0.88 -7.45 2.91
C LEU A 45 0.35 -6.27 3.73
N ALA A 46 1.24 -5.40 4.19
CA ALA A 46 0.96 -4.19 4.95
C ALA A 46 1.59 -2.96 4.26
N GLY A 47 0.89 -1.85 4.16
CA GLY A 47 1.39 -0.67 3.44
C GLY A 47 0.43 0.52 3.54
N GLY A 48 0.14 0.97 4.76
CA GLY A 48 -0.83 2.01 5.07
C GLY A 48 -2.21 1.46 5.40
N CYS A 49 -3.21 2.33 5.34
CA CYS A 49 -4.60 1.94 5.60
C CYS A 49 -5.03 0.74 4.75
N PHE A 50 -5.51 -0.30 5.41
CA PHE A 50 -5.90 -1.56 4.76
C PHE A 50 -7.10 -1.43 3.82
N TRP A 51 -7.96 -0.39 3.94
CA TRP A 51 -9.08 -0.18 3.01
C TRP A 51 -8.63 -0.04 1.55
N GLY A 52 -7.56 0.74 1.33
CA GLY A 52 -7.00 0.92 -0.01
C GLY A 52 -6.28 -0.32 -0.52
N LEU A 53 -5.57 -1.04 0.36
CA LEU A 53 -4.94 -2.31 0.01
C LEU A 53 -5.99 -3.35 -0.40
N GLU A 54 -7.03 -3.55 0.42
CA GLU A 54 -8.15 -4.44 0.13
C GLU A 54 -8.76 -4.11 -1.24
N ALA A 55 -9.13 -2.85 -1.45
CA ALA A 55 -9.73 -2.40 -2.69
C ALA A 55 -8.88 -2.62 -3.95
N VAL A 56 -7.56 -2.49 -3.84
CA VAL A 56 -6.62 -2.76 -4.94
C VAL A 56 -6.57 -4.26 -5.25
N PHE A 57 -6.35 -5.09 -4.22
CA PHE A 57 -6.13 -6.52 -4.44
C PHE A 57 -7.40 -7.29 -4.80
N GLU A 58 -8.58 -6.90 -4.29
CA GLU A 58 -9.86 -7.51 -4.67
C GLU A 58 -10.15 -7.45 -6.17
N ARG A 59 -9.65 -6.43 -6.84
CA ARG A 59 -9.87 -6.22 -8.29
C ARG A 59 -9.01 -7.09 -9.17
N LEU A 60 -8.07 -7.86 -8.63
CA LEU A 60 -7.14 -8.65 -9.44
C LEU A 60 -7.74 -9.98 -9.87
N LYS A 61 -7.57 -10.34 -11.15
CA LYS A 61 -7.83 -11.68 -11.65
C LYS A 61 -7.02 -12.68 -10.85
N GLY A 62 -7.62 -13.81 -10.50
CA GLY A 62 -6.96 -14.85 -9.72
C GLY A 62 -6.93 -14.59 -8.19
N VAL A 63 -7.36 -13.43 -7.74
CA VAL A 63 -7.60 -13.18 -6.30
C VAL A 63 -9.04 -13.60 -5.98
N ASP A 64 -9.18 -14.54 -5.04
CA ASP A 64 -10.49 -15.05 -4.63
C ASP A 64 -11.10 -14.21 -3.51
N ASN A 65 -10.26 -13.83 -2.54
CA ASN A 65 -10.70 -13.09 -1.36
C ASN A 65 -9.57 -12.24 -0.78
N VAL A 66 -9.92 -11.09 -0.25
CA VAL A 66 -9.05 -10.21 0.52
C VAL A 66 -9.71 -9.91 1.86
N VAL A 67 -8.96 -9.95 2.94
CA VAL A 67 -9.47 -9.67 4.29
C VAL A 67 -8.57 -8.63 4.92
N SER A 68 -9.13 -7.50 5.30
CA SER A 68 -8.46 -6.47 6.11
C SER A 68 -8.22 -6.98 7.52
N GLY A 69 -7.06 -6.65 8.10
CA GLY A 69 -6.71 -7.14 9.43
C GLY A 69 -5.40 -6.59 9.98
N TYR A 70 -4.91 -7.25 11.01
CA TYR A 70 -3.75 -6.85 11.79
C TYR A 70 -2.70 -7.96 11.78
N ALA A 71 -1.45 -7.63 11.43
CA ALA A 71 -0.38 -8.61 11.32
C ALA A 71 0.81 -8.27 12.23
N GLY A 72 1.51 -9.29 12.74
CA GLY A 72 2.78 -9.18 13.45
C GLY A 72 2.70 -8.99 14.97
N GLY A 73 1.54 -8.68 15.51
CA GLY A 73 1.33 -8.50 16.96
C GLY A 73 0.66 -9.71 17.65
N ALA A 74 0.35 -9.56 18.93
CA ALA A 74 -0.32 -10.58 19.72
C ALA A 74 -1.85 -10.52 19.58
N ARG A 75 -2.53 -11.68 19.67
CA ARG A 75 -4.00 -11.76 19.54
C ARG A 75 -4.76 -10.78 20.47
N LYS A 76 -4.29 -10.59 21.70
CA LYS A 76 -4.93 -9.68 22.68
C LYS A 76 -4.96 -8.22 22.27
N ASP A 77 -4.09 -7.82 21.34
CA ASP A 77 -3.93 -6.45 20.84
C ASP A 77 -4.50 -6.29 19.41
N ALA A 78 -5.13 -7.33 18.85
CA ALA A 78 -5.65 -7.35 17.49
C ALA A 78 -7.08 -6.79 17.43
N SER A 79 -7.25 -5.52 17.74
CA SER A 79 -8.48 -4.76 17.55
C SER A 79 -8.17 -3.34 17.12
N TYR A 80 -9.09 -2.69 16.40
CA TYR A 80 -8.89 -1.32 15.93
C TYR A 80 -8.58 -0.36 17.08
N GLU A 81 -9.34 -0.47 18.18
CA GLU A 81 -9.11 0.34 19.38
C GLU A 81 -7.66 0.25 19.89
N ARG A 82 -7.09 -0.96 19.89
CA ARG A 82 -5.71 -1.17 20.38
C ARG A 82 -4.67 -0.76 19.34
N VAL A 83 -4.87 -1.14 18.09
CA VAL A 83 -3.88 -0.86 17.02
C VAL A 83 -3.78 0.63 16.74
N SER A 84 -4.89 1.36 16.73
CA SER A 84 -4.92 2.81 16.51
C SER A 84 -4.25 3.64 17.60
N THR A 85 -3.90 3.06 18.75
CA THR A 85 -3.04 3.72 19.75
C THR A 85 -1.58 3.80 19.34
N GLU A 86 -1.16 3.15 18.26
CA GLU A 86 0.21 3.03 17.75
C GLU A 86 1.21 2.39 18.75
N SER A 87 0.72 1.78 19.83
CA SER A 87 1.53 1.15 20.87
C SER A 87 1.67 -0.36 20.73
N THR A 88 0.97 -0.96 19.77
CA THR A 88 1.03 -2.41 19.49
C THR A 88 2.13 -2.74 18.48
N LYS A 89 2.43 -4.05 18.31
CA LYS A 89 3.33 -4.53 17.26
C LYS A 89 2.59 -4.79 15.92
N HIS A 90 1.28 -4.57 15.87
CA HIS A 90 0.49 -4.82 14.67
C HIS A 90 0.80 -3.81 13.56
N ALA A 91 0.75 -4.30 12.31
CA ALA A 91 0.54 -3.47 11.13
C ALA A 91 -0.89 -3.70 10.63
N GLU A 92 -1.54 -2.64 10.12
CA GLU A 92 -2.68 -2.80 9.24
C GLU A 92 -2.24 -3.54 7.98
N ALA A 93 -2.90 -4.64 7.67
CA ALA A 93 -2.50 -5.55 6.61
C ALA A 93 -3.71 -6.16 5.92
N VAL A 94 -3.47 -6.71 4.74
CA VAL A 94 -4.48 -7.52 4.05
C VAL A 94 -3.96 -8.95 3.88
N ARG A 95 -4.86 -9.91 4.09
CA ARG A 95 -4.66 -11.32 3.77
C ARG A 95 -5.35 -11.63 2.46
N ILE A 96 -4.57 -11.98 1.45
CA ILE A 96 -4.97 -12.20 0.07
C ILE A 96 -4.97 -13.70 -0.20
N THR A 97 -6.12 -14.29 -0.52
CA THR A 97 -6.22 -15.67 -1.02
C THR A 97 -6.28 -15.63 -2.54
N TYR A 98 -5.40 -16.38 -3.20
CA TYR A 98 -5.25 -16.31 -4.66
C TYR A 98 -4.93 -17.67 -5.31
N ASP A 99 -5.24 -17.77 -6.61
CA ASP A 99 -4.85 -18.89 -7.47
C ASP A 99 -3.52 -18.58 -8.17
N PRO A 100 -2.42 -19.27 -7.80
CA PRO A 100 -1.12 -19.02 -8.39
C PRO A 100 -1.02 -19.43 -9.88
N LYS A 101 -1.99 -20.16 -10.41
CA LYS A 101 -2.09 -20.46 -11.85
C LYS A 101 -2.59 -19.26 -12.66
N VAL A 102 -3.27 -18.31 -12.01
CA VAL A 102 -3.83 -17.11 -12.66
C VAL A 102 -2.99 -15.87 -12.33
N ILE A 103 -2.58 -15.72 -11.09
CA ILE A 103 -1.74 -14.61 -10.63
C ILE A 103 -0.66 -15.14 -9.69
N SER A 104 0.61 -14.89 -10.00
CA SER A 104 1.74 -15.33 -9.19
C SER A 104 1.99 -14.43 -7.99
N TYR A 105 2.76 -14.92 -7.01
CA TYR A 105 3.16 -14.12 -5.85
C TYR A 105 3.99 -12.90 -6.25
N GLY A 106 4.93 -13.06 -7.19
CA GLY A 106 5.72 -11.95 -7.72
C GLY A 106 4.86 -10.91 -8.43
N THR A 107 3.77 -11.33 -9.08
CA THR A 107 2.80 -10.39 -9.69
C THR A 107 2.02 -9.63 -8.62
N LEU A 108 1.61 -10.28 -7.52
CA LEU A 108 1.00 -9.57 -6.38
C LEU A 108 1.96 -8.53 -5.79
N LEU A 109 3.23 -8.88 -5.60
CA LEU A 109 4.26 -7.93 -5.14
C LEU A 109 4.50 -6.80 -6.14
N ARG A 110 4.42 -7.08 -7.44
CA ARG A 110 4.50 -6.02 -8.47
C ARG A 110 3.37 -5.01 -8.34
N VAL A 111 2.14 -5.45 -8.12
CA VAL A 111 1.00 -4.56 -7.85
C VAL A 111 1.23 -3.77 -6.56
N TYR A 112 1.67 -4.46 -5.50
CA TYR A 112 1.97 -3.85 -4.20
C TYR A 112 2.95 -2.68 -4.32
N PHE A 113 4.08 -2.87 -5.01
CA PHE A 113 5.10 -1.84 -5.21
C PHE A 113 4.75 -0.81 -6.31
N SER A 114 3.82 -1.12 -7.22
CA SER A 114 3.47 -0.19 -8.31
C SER A 114 2.39 0.82 -7.92
N VAL A 115 1.36 0.38 -7.20
CA VAL A 115 0.14 1.19 -7.01
C VAL A 115 -0.46 1.13 -5.61
N ALA A 116 -0.13 0.12 -4.80
CA ALA A 116 -0.82 -0.08 -3.53
C ALA A 116 -0.32 0.87 -2.43
N HIS A 117 0.98 1.21 -2.44
CA HIS A 117 1.60 2.07 -1.44
C HIS A 117 2.93 2.67 -1.91
N ASP A 118 3.47 3.64 -1.18
CA ASP A 118 4.83 4.16 -1.34
C ASP A 118 5.78 3.40 -0.40
N PRO A 119 6.68 2.54 -0.93
CA PRO A 119 7.57 1.73 -0.11
C PRO A 119 8.72 2.51 0.52
N THR A 120 8.78 3.83 0.33
CA THR A 120 9.84 4.70 0.86
C THR A 120 9.41 5.47 2.12
N GLN A 121 8.16 5.31 2.56
CA GLN A 121 7.62 5.99 3.73
C GLN A 121 7.80 5.11 4.98
N LEU A 122 8.66 5.56 5.89
CA LEU A 122 8.93 4.85 7.13
C LEU A 122 7.83 5.10 8.17
N ASN A 123 7.20 4.05 8.67
CA ASN A 123 6.14 4.09 9.69
C ASN A 123 5.04 5.13 9.39
N ARG A 124 4.66 5.22 8.13
CA ARG A 124 3.55 6.06 7.66
C ARG A 124 3.16 5.69 6.25
N GLN A 125 1.98 6.14 5.82
CA GLN A 125 1.58 6.10 4.42
C GLN A 125 0.62 7.26 4.13
N GLY A 126 1.08 8.23 3.32
CA GLY A 126 0.31 9.43 3.04
C GLY A 126 -0.03 10.20 4.32
N PRO A 127 -1.33 10.40 4.65
CA PRO A 127 -1.74 11.13 5.84
C PRO A 127 -1.57 10.31 7.12
N ASP A 128 -1.58 8.98 7.04
CA ASP A 128 -1.57 8.09 8.20
C ASP A 128 -0.16 7.96 8.76
N VAL A 129 0.01 8.23 10.03
CA VAL A 129 1.31 8.27 10.73
C VAL A 129 1.28 7.30 11.90
N GLY A 130 2.24 6.41 11.94
CA GLY A 130 2.44 5.45 13.00
C GLY A 130 2.98 4.11 12.51
N PRO A 131 3.56 3.29 13.39
CA PRO A 131 4.08 1.97 13.05
C PRO A 131 3.03 0.99 12.53
N SER A 132 1.73 1.21 12.81
CA SER A 132 0.65 0.41 12.24
C SER A 132 0.53 0.58 10.72
N TYR A 133 0.96 1.71 10.17
CA TYR A 133 0.91 2.01 8.73
C TYR A 133 2.22 1.73 7.99
N ARG A 134 3.14 0.97 8.62
CA ARG A 134 4.43 0.64 8.00
C ARG A 134 4.29 -0.26 6.79
N SER A 135 5.22 -0.13 5.86
CA SER A 135 5.38 -1.05 4.74
C SER A 135 6.02 -2.35 5.23
N ALA A 136 5.31 -3.47 5.11
CA ALA A 136 5.82 -4.80 5.50
C ALA A 136 5.19 -5.93 4.68
N ILE A 137 5.96 -6.97 4.47
CA ILE A 137 5.56 -8.23 3.86
C ILE A 137 5.68 -9.31 4.94
N PHE A 138 4.64 -10.12 5.11
CA PHE A 138 4.60 -11.26 6.02
C PHE A 138 4.54 -12.56 5.21
N PRO A 139 5.69 -13.10 4.77
CA PRO A 139 5.72 -14.30 3.95
C PRO A 139 5.12 -15.50 4.69
N GLN A 140 4.33 -16.31 4.01
CA GLN A 140 3.66 -17.47 4.58
C GLN A 140 4.48 -18.76 4.46
N ASN A 141 5.57 -18.71 3.71
CA ASN A 141 6.52 -19.82 3.54
C ASN A 141 7.87 -19.30 3.04
N GLU A 142 8.87 -20.19 3.00
CA GLU A 142 10.21 -19.85 2.57
C GLU A 142 10.31 -19.42 1.09
N ALA A 143 9.47 -19.98 0.21
CA ALA A 143 9.45 -19.58 -1.19
C ALA A 143 9.04 -18.11 -1.32
N GLN A 144 7.99 -17.69 -0.62
CA GLN A 144 7.58 -16.28 -0.56
C GLN A 144 8.66 -15.39 0.07
N THR A 145 9.35 -15.87 1.10
CA THR A 145 10.46 -15.13 1.72
C THR A 145 11.58 -14.87 0.71
N ARG A 146 11.97 -15.90 -0.08
CA ARG A 146 12.99 -15.76 -1.12
C ARG A 146 12.57 -14.78 -2.21
N VAL A 147 11.34 -14.90 -2.71
CA VAL A 147 10.79 -13.99 -3.72
C VAL A 147 10.75 -12.54 -3.22
N ALA A 148 10.23 -12.31 -2.01
CA ALA A 148 10.13 -10.98 -1.44
C ALA A 148 11.50 -10.31 -1.25
N ARG A 149 12.49 -11.04 -0.70
CA ARG A 149 13.86 -10.53 -0.53
C ARG A 149 14.52 -10.21 -1.87
N ALA A 150 14.43 -11.14 -2.82
CA ALA A 150 15.01 -10.96 -4.15
C ALA A 150 14.39 -9.78 -4.89
N TYR A 151 13.06 -9.61 -4.76
CA TYR A 151 12.37 -8.54 -5.44
C TYR A 151 12.67 -7.16 -4.84
N ILE A 152 12.72 -7.03 -3.52
CA ILE A 152 13.17 -5.79 -2.87
C ILE A 152 14.61 -5.44 -3.29
N ALA A 153 15.52 -6.41 -3.32
CA ALA A 153 16.90 -6.22 -3.78
C ALA A 153 16.95 -5.78 -5.26
N GLN A 154 16.17 -6.43 -6.13
CA GLN A 154 16.04 -6.08 -7.55
C GLN A 154 15.57 -4.63 -7.74
N LEU A 155 14.50 -4.22 -7.04
CA LEU A 155 13.96 -2.87 -7.14
C LEU A 155 14.92 -1.82 -6.59
N SER A 156 15.65 -2.15 -5.53
CA SER A 156 16.68 -1.28 -4.94
C SER A 156 17.86 -1.09 -5.89
N ALA A 157 18.37 -2.19 -6.49
CA ALA A 157 19.47 -2.13 -7.46
C ALA A 157 19.08 -1.39 -8.74
N ALA A 158 17.82 -1.48 -9.16
CA ALA A 158 17.28 -0.74 -10.31
C ALA A 158 16.94 0.73 -9.99
N HIS A 159 17.20 1.20 -8.77
CA HIS A 159 16.78 2.53 -8.31
C HIS A 159 15.32 2.82 -8.67
N ALA A 160 14.44 1.83 -8.44
CA ALA A 160 13.05 1.90 -8.84
C ALA A 160 12.27 3.02 -8.12
N PHE A 161 12.78 3.54 -7.03
CA PHE A 161 12.18 4.63 -6.25
C PHE A 161 13.21 5.74 -5.97
N PRO A 162 12.76 6.99 -5.76
CA PRO A 162 13.66 8.13 -5.54
C PRO A 162 14.33 8.10 -4.16
N ARG A 163 13.83 7.29 -3.24
CA ARG A 163 14.35 7.09 -1.88
C ARG A 163 14.49 5.60 -1.61
N PRO A 164 15.30 5.19 -0.61
CA PRO A 164 15.43 3.78 -0.24
C PRO A 164 14.09 3.12 0.09
N ILE A 165 13.95 1.85 -0.31
CA ILE A 165 12.82 1.02 0.08
C ILE A 165 12.96 0.69 1.57
N VAL A 166 11.94 0.98 2.37
CA VAL A 166 11.87 0.70 3.81
C VAL A 166 10.95 -0.48 4.14
N THR A 167 10.44 -1.17 3.13
CA THR A 167 9.61 -2.36 3.29
C THR A 167 10.33 -3.42 4.09
N ARG A 168 9.74 -3.87 5.19
CA ARG A 168 10.27 -4.92 6.06
C ARG A 168 9.75 -6.30 5.63
N ILE A 169 10.55 -7.33 5.86
CA ILE A 169 10.10 -8.72 5.82
C ILE A 169 9.99 -9.16 7.26
N GLU A 170 8.77 -9.37 7.71
CA GLU A 170 8.44 -9.68 9.09
C GLU A 170 7.76 -11.04 9.20
N ALA A 171 7.73 -11.58 10.40
CA ALA A 171 6.98 -12.78 10.76
C ALA A 171 5.91 -12.44 11.80
N GLY A 172 4.88 -13.25 11.86
CA GLY A 172 3.84 -13.12 12.87
C GLY A 172 2.47 -13.52 12.37
N PRO A 173 1.52 -13.72 13.27
CA PRO A 173 0.15 -14.10 12.93
C PRO A 173 -0.60 -12.94 12.29
N PHE A 174 -1.64 -13.30 11.52
CA PHE A 174 -2.65 -12.38 11.01
C PHE A 174 -3.96 -12.61 11.74
N PHE A 175 -4.64 -11.53 12.12
CA PHE A 175 -5.98 -11.53 12.69
C PHE A 175 -6.88 -10.64 11.82
N ALA A 176 -8.07 -11.14 11.46
CA ALA A 176 -9.03 -10.33 10.73
C ALA A 176 -9.47 -9.13 11.59
N ALA A 177 -9.61 -7.98 10.95
CA ALA A 177 -10.22 -6.81 11.55
C ALA A 177 -11.74 -6.98 11.64
N GLU A 178 -12.37 -6.07 12.34
CA GLU A 178 -13.80 -6.05 12.58
C GLU A 178 -14.58 -5.95 11.26
N ASP A 179 -15.80 -6.48 11.23
CA ASP A 179 -16.63 -6.58 10.03
C ASP A 179 -16.90 -5.22 9.35
N TYR A 180 -16.94 -4.14 10.12
CA TYR A 180 -17.17 -2.80 9.56
C TYR A 180 -15.98 -2.27 8.75
N HIS A 181 -14.79 -2.87 8.88
CA HIS A 181 -13.63 -2.56 8.06
C HIS A 181 -13.57 -3.33 6.74
N GLN A 182 -14.24 -4.48 6.66
CA GLN A 182 -14.23 -5.31 5.45
C GLN A 182 -15.01 -4.64 4.31
N ASP A 183 -14.50 -4.69 3.09
CA ASP A 183 -15.11 -4.08 1.90
C ASP A 183 -15.40 -2.57 2.07
N PHE A 184 -14.61 -1.87 2.87
CA PHE A 184 -14.96 -0.51 3.31
C PHE A 184 -15.14 0.45 2.12
N MET A 185 -14.24 0.42 1.15
CA MET A 185 -14.34 1.26 -0.05
C MET A 185 -15.62 0.96 -0.84
N ARG A 186 -15.99 -0.31 -1.00
CA ARG A 186 -17.18 -0.72 -1.74
C ARG A 186 -18.48 -0.28 -1.04
N ARG A 187 -18.50 -0.34 0.29
CA ARG A 187 -19.65 0.06 1.11
C ARG A 187 -19.74 1.57 1.33
N ASN A 188 -18.62 2.28 1.22
CA ASN A 188 -18.51 3.71 1.51
C ASN A 188 -17.81 4.49 0.38
N PRO A 189 -18.30 4.42 -0.88
CA PRO A 189 -17.58 4.95 -2.05
C PRO A 189 -17.38 6.47 -2.02
N HIS A 190 -18.21 7.19 -1.24
CA HIS A 190 -18.15 8.65 -1.12
C HIS A 190 -17.51 9.13 0.18
N HIS A 191 -16.94 8.23 0.98
CA HIS A 191 -16.21 8.62 2.20
C HIS A 191 -15.02 9.51 1.81
N PRO A 192 -14.80 10.68 2.44
CA PRO A 192 -13.77 11.65 2.04
C PRO A 192 -12.37 11.03 1.97
N TYR A 193 -11.98 10.22 2.93
CA TYR A 193 -10.70 9.52 2.92
C TYR A 193 -10.55 8.61 1.69
N ILE A 194 -11.58 7.82 1.39
CA ILE A 194 -11.60 6.92 0.23
C ILE A 194 -11.42 7.69 -1.07
N MET A 195 -12.17 8.78 -1.24
CA MET A 195 -12.12 9.61 -2.45
C MET A 195 -10.74 10.21 -2.68
N VAL A 196 -10.07 10.64 -1.62
CA VAL A 196 -8.79 11.34 -1.71
C VAL A 196 -7.60 10.36 -1.78
N HIS A 197 -7.64 9.25 -1.03
CA HIS A 197 -6.46 8.41 -0.83
C HIS A 197 -6.53 7.04 -1.52
N ASP A 198 -7.71 6.45 -1.70
CA ASP A 198 -7.81 5.07 -2.20
C ASP A 198 -8.36 4.97 -3.63
N VAL A 199 -9.28 5.85 -4.03
CA VAL A 199 -9.75 5.94 -5.42
C VAL A 199 -8.59 6.15 -6.41
N PRO A 200 -7.60 7.02 -6.15
CA PRO A 200 -6.44 7.15 -7.01
C PRO A 200 -5.67 5.85 -7.22
N LYS A 201 -5.41 5.06 -6.17
CA LYS A 201 -4.71 3.77 -6.26
C LYS A 201 -5.44 2.78 -7.17
N VAL A 202 -6.76 2.68 -7.02
CA VAL A 202 -7.59 1.81 -7.85
C VAL A 202 -7.62 2.28 -9.31
N ARG A 203 -7.68 3.58 -9.54
CA ARG A 203 -7.59 4.17 -10.88
C ARG A 203 -6.25 3.86 -11.53
N ALA A 204 -5.15 4.04 -10.79
CA ALA A 204 -3.82 3.72 -11.25
C ALA A 204 -3.66 2.22 -11.57
N LEU A 205 -4.19 1.33 -10.74
CA LEU A 205 -4.22 -0.10 -11.06
C LEU A 205 -4.86 -0.36 -12.43
N SER A 206 -6.03 0.23 -12.67
CA SER A 206 -6.77 0.04 -13.92
C SER A 206 -6.06 0.65 -15.14
N GLN A 207 -5.36 1.76 -14.97
CA GLN A 207 -4.62 2.44 -16.03
C GLN A 207 -3.27 1.78 -16.34
N LEU A 208 -2.52 1.43 -15.29
CA LEU A 208 -1.14 0.95 -15.41
C LEU A 208 -1.05 -0.57 -15.62
N LEU A 209 -1.98 -1.32 -15.05
CA LEU A 209 -1.98 -2.79 -15.08
C LEU A 209 -3.35 -3.37 -15.53
N PRO A 210 -3.97 -2.88 -16.62
CA PRO A 210 -5.34 -3.23 -17.01
C PRO A 210 -5.54 -4.71 -17.26
N ARG A 211 -4.50 -5.43 -17.70
CA ARG A 211 -4.58 -6.87 -17.97
C ARG A 211 -4.80 -7.71 -16.72
N LEU A 212 -4.43 -7.19 -15.55
CA LEU A 212 -4.56 -7.87 -14.26
C LEU A 212 -5.93 -7.66 -13.62
N VAL A 213 -6.71 -6.66 -14.06
CA VAL A 213 -8.00 -6.29 -13.45
C VAL A 213 -9.12 -7.19 -13.94
N LYS A 214 -9.99 -7.62 -13.04
CA LYS A 214 -11.25 -8.30 -13.34
C LYS A 214 -12.11 -7.44 -14.27
N ALA A 215 -12.88 -8.11 -15.13
CA ALA A 215 -13.86 -7.45 -16.01
C ALA A 215 -15.03 -6.88 -15.18
#